data_27feeec4ab958e87d8f6b4b656228a85
#
_entry.id   27feeec4ab958e87d8f6b4b656228a85
#
_cell.length_a   1.000
_cell.length_b   1.000
_cell.length_c   1.000
_cell.angle_alpha   90.00
_cell.angle_beta   90.00
_cell.angle_gamma   90.00
#
_symmetry.space_group_name_H-M   'P 1'
#
loop_
_entity.id
_entity.type
_entity.pdbx_description
1 polymer ?
#
loop_
_entity_poly.entity_id
_entity_poly.type
_entity_poly.pdbx_seq_one_letter_code
_entity_poly.pdbx_strand_id
1 'polypeptide(L)'
;MEQFRKRILRPSVALLMGTCSAGMALSGRPAMAQNRKPTAREVVAAIQEHVGIPWQKETVDTFKAGNPDTPVTGIAVTMMATMDVLERAAANGQNLVITHEPTFYNHLDRPDGMDESDAVWKEKRAFLENHGMVVWRFHDHWHRRKPDGILAGMVHAMGWEKYQQEENPYLFTMPERTLAVLAAEVAKKLGSPVVRVVGERGMKVTRIAFSPGSAGFVRETHALEMDNVEVLLVGETREWETVEYAADAVSEERRKALIVIGHVPSEQAGMEECARWLKMFVKDVPIEFVPTKQPFWTVADGGN
;
A
#
# COMPACT_ATOMS: atom_id res chain seq x y z
N MET A 1 38.23 -58.32 18.31
CA MET A 1 37.71 -59.58 18.91
C MET A 1 36.29 -59.71 18.45
N GLU A 2 36.16 -60.57 17.62
CA GLU A 2 35.36 -61.76 17.34
C GLU A 2 33.95 -61.44 16.86
N GLN A 3 33.67 -61.63 15.58
CA GLN A 3 33.42 -62.84 14.75
C GLN A 3 32.33 -63.71 15.34
N PHE A 4 31.25 -63.93 14.59
CA PHE A 4 30.79 -65.21 14.06
C PHE A 4 29.45 -65.04 13.35
N ARG A 5 29.42 -65.10 12.03
CA ARG A 5 29.14 -66.21 11.10
C ARG A 5 27.70 -66.79 11.14
N LYS A 6 27.02 -66.52 10.04
CA LYS A 6 26.26 -67.41 9.11
C LYS A 6 25.30 -68.45 9.65
N ARG A 7 24.07 -68.42 9.10
CA ARG A 7 23.51 -69.55 8.40
C ARG A 7 22.42 -69.22 7.41
N ILE A 8 22.61 -69.75 6.20
CA ILE A 8 21.71 -69.80 5.05
C ILE A 8 20.76 -70.95 5.19
N LEU A 9 19.48 -70.85 4.87
CA LEU A 9 18.61 -71.94 4.43
C LEU A 9 17.48 -71.36 3.53
N ARG A 10 17.49 -71.74 2.25
CA ARG A 10 16.35 -71.87 1.33
C ARG A 10 16.07 -73.37 1.24
N PRO A 11 14.92 -73.89 0.74
CA PRO A 11 13.91 -73.35 -0.19
C PRO A 11 12.47 -73.75 0.17
N SER A 12 11.44 -73.24 -0.51
CA SER A 12 10.50 -74.08 -1.28
C SER A 12 9.42 -73.19 -1.93
N VAL A 13 9.27 -73.41 -3.21
CA VAL A 13 8.27 -72.86 -4.11
C VAL A 13 6.94 -73.58 -3.84
N ALA A 14 5.85 -72.77 -3.70
CA ALA A 14 4.48 -73.23 -3.90
C ALA A 14 3.74 -72.23 -4.76
N LEU A 15 3.48 -72.66 -5.98
CA LEU A 15 2.68 -71.96 -7.01
C LEU A 15 1.21 -72.18 -6.67
N LEU A 16 0.47 -71.07 -6.39
CA LEU A 16 -0.99 -71.07 -6.37
C LEU A 16 -1.49 -70.02 -7.33
N MET A 17 -2.10 -70.45 -8.42
CA MET A 17 -2.88 -69.66 -9.33
C MET A 17 -4.16 -69.23 -8.62
N GLY A 18 -4.36 -67.93 -8.50
CA GLY A 18 -5.60 -67.33 -8.01
C GLY A 18 -6.03 -66.21 -8.95
N THR A 19 -7.21 -66.35 -9.49
CA THR A 19 -7.91 -65.60 -10.54
C THR A 19 -7.93 -64.11 -10.30
N CYS A 20 -7.46 -63.34 -11.31
CA CYS A 20 -7.63 -61.91 -11.41
C CYS A 20 -9.11 -61.55 -11.56
N SER A 21 -9.67 -60.91 -10.52
CA SER A 21 -10.86 -60.07 -10.66
C SER A 21 -10.37 -58.62 -10.80
N ALA A 22 -10.42 -58.07 -12.02
CA ALA A 22 -10.15 -56.69 -12.32
C ALA A 22 -11.24 -55.81 -11.71
N GLY A 23 -11.02 -55.36 -10.48
CA GLY A 23 -11.78 -54.24 -9.91
C GLY A 23 -11.31 -52.94 -10.56
N MET A 24 -12.06 -52.40 -11.49
CA MET A 24 -11.91 -51.01 -11.96
C MET A 24 -12.15 -50.08 -10.78
N ALA A 25 -11.05 -49.65 -10.14
CA ALA A 25 -11.10 -48.47 -9.29
C ALA A 25 -11.34 -47.26 -10.19
N LEU A 26 -12.57 -46.81 -10.26
CA LEU A 26 -12.92 -45.47 -10.73
C LEU A 26 -12.16 -44.48 -9.84
N SER A 27 -10.98 -44.06 -10.30
CA SER A 27 -10.33 -42.86 -9.77
C SER A 27 -11.26 -41.69 -10.05
N GLY A 28 -12.09 -41.35 -9.06
CA GLY A 28 -12.85 -40.13 -9.07
C GLY A 28 -11.87 -38.96 -9.27
N ARG A 29 -11.84 -38.41 -10.47
CA ARG A 29 -11.26 -37.09 -10.67
C ARG A 29 -11.91 -36.18 -9.63
N PRO A 30 -11.12 -35.37 -8.87
CA PRO A 30 -11.72 -34.39 -8.02
C PRO A 30 -12.64 -33.53 -8.89
N ALA A 31 -13.91 -33.43 -8.48
CA ALA A 31 -14.87 -32.56 -9.15
C ALA A 31 -14.17 -31.21 -9.34
N MET A 32 -14.19 -30.70 -10.58
CA MET A 32 -13.70 -29.36 -10.90
C MET A 32 -14.25 -28.44 -9.84
N ALA A 33 -13.35 -27.76 -9.11
CA ALA A 33 -13.74 -26.74 -8.17
C ALA A 33 -14.67 -25.79 -8.92
N GLN A 34 -15.94 -25.80 -8.57
CA GLN A 34 -16.93 -24.92 -9.15
C GLN A 34 -16.35 -23.49 -9.07
N ASN A 35 -16.58 -22.73 -10.10
CA ASN A 35 -16.18 -21.32 -10.32
C ASN A 35 -16.76 -20.40 -9.22
N ARG A 36 -16.38 -20.67 -7.95
CA ARG A 36 -16.82 -19.92 -6.79
C ARG A 36 -15.95 -18.68 -6.66
N LYS A 37 -16.58 -17.52 -6.58
CA LYS A 37 -15.88 -16.28 -6.28
C LYS A 37 -15.17 -16.40 -4.93
N PRO A 38 -13.91 -15.93 -4.80
CA PRO A 38 -13.21 -15.92 -3.52
C PRO A 38 -13.93 -15.03 -2.52
N THR A 39 -13.85 -15.35 -1.24
CA THR A 39 -14.29 -14.45 -0.18
C THR A 39 -13.24 -13.37 0.07
N ALA A 40 -13.63 -12.27 0.74
CA ALA A 40 -12.67 -11.22 1.12
C ALA A 40 -11.53 -11.79 1.98
N ARG A 41 -11.81 -12.74 2.87
CA ARG A 41 -10.82 -13.47 3.67
C ARG A 41 -9.83 -14.23 2.80
N GLU A 42 -10.28 -14.90 1.76
CA GLU A 42 -9.42 -15.65 0.85
C GLU A 42 -8.53 -14.74 0.01
N VAL A 43 -9.05 -13.58 -0.41
CA VAL A 43 -8.23 -12.55 -1.07
C VAL A 43 -7.14 -12.03 -0.13
N VAL A 44 -7.49 -11.72 1.12
CA VAL A 44 -6.51 -11.27 2.13
C VAL A 44 -5.48 -12.35 2.42
N ALA A 45 -5.89 -13.62 2.53
CA ALA A 45 -4.95 -14.74 2.71
C ALA A 45 -3.96 -14.84 1.53
N ALA A 46 -4.42 -14.68 0.30
CA ALA A 46 -3.54 -14.63 -0.86
C ALA A 46 -2.57 -13.44 -0.82
N ILE A 47 -3.00 -12.26 -0.35
CA ILE A 47 -2.11 -11.11 -0.12
C ILE A 47 -1.03 -11.45 0.91
N GLN A 48 -1.41 -12.04 2.03
CA GLN A 48 -0.48 -12.43 3.10
C GLN A 48 0.57 -13.44 2.61
N GLU A 49 0.17 -14.37 1.75
CA GLU A 49 1.08 -15.34 1.14
C GLU A 49 2.07 -14.69 0.16
N HIS A 50 1.63 -13.67 -0.60
CA HIS A 50 2.42 -13.07 -1.68
C HIS A 50 3.18 -11.80 -1.26
N VAL A 51 2.95 -11.24 -0.07
CA VAL A 51 3.60 -10.00 0.35
C VAL A 51 5.12 -10.13 0.53
N GLY A 52 5.62 -11.36 0.73
CA GLY A 52 7.05 -11.69 0.75
C GLY A 52 7.77 -11.35 2.06
N ILE A 53 7.03 -11.05 3.12
CA ILE A 53 7.56 -10.81 4.47
C ILE A 53 6.67 -11.49 5.52
N PRO A 54 7.21 -11.82 6.71
CA PRO A 54 6.42 -12.41 7.78
C PRO A 54 5.27 -11.48 8.21
N TRP A 55 4.07 -12.04 8.34
CA TRP A 55 2.91 -11.30 8.81
C TRP A 55 3.00 -11.04 10.32
N GLN A 56 2.74 -9.79 10.73
CA GLN A 56 2.79 -9.37 12.13
C GLN A 56 1.43 -9.48 12.79
N LYS A 57 1.42 -9.85 14.08
CA LYS A 57 0.19 -9.92 14.88
C LYS A 57 -0.35 -8.52 15.21
N GLU A 58 0.55 -7.60 15.53
CA GLU A 58 0.23 -6.20 15.81
C GLU A 58 0.38 -5.39 14.54
N THR A 59 -0.73 -5.08 13.90
CA THR A 59 -0.79 -4.35 12.63
C THR A 59 -2.14 -3.67 12.46
N VAL A 60 -2.14 -2.59 11.70
CA VAL A 60 -3.37 -1.95 11.23
C VAL A 60 -3.99 -2.64 10.02
N ASP A 61 -3.30 -3.62 9.42
CA ASP A 61 -3.74 -4.37 8.22
C ASP A 61 -4.82 -5.40 8.60
N THR A 62 -6.00 -4.90 8.91
CA THR A 62 -7.15 -5.69 9.35
C THR A 62 -8.43 -5.26 8.64
N PHE A 63 -9.47 -6.08 8.73
CA PHE A 63 -10.79 -5.69 8.26
C PHE A 63 -11.34 -4.55 9.13
N LYS A 64 -11.86 -3.52 8.45
CA LYS A 64 -12.40 -2.30 9.07
C LYS A 64 -13.92 -2.24 9.01
N ALA A 65 -14.51 -2.87 8.00
CA ALA A 65 -15.96 -2.96 7.84
C ALA A 65 -16.35 -4.22 7.05
N GLY A 66 -17.60 -4.64 7.18
CA GLY A 66 -18.18 -5.76 6.45
C GLY A 66 -17.80 -7.13 6.99
N ASN A 67 -18.39 -8.17 6.39
CA ASN A 67 -18.11 -9.56 6.75
C ASN A 67 -16.98 -10.12 5.89
N PRO A 68 -15.86 -10.59 6.48
CA PRO A 68 -14.75 -11.17 5.74
C PRO A 68 -15.11 -12.39 4.86
N ASP A 69 -16.20 -13.07 5.16
CA ASP A 69 -16.65 -14.24 4.40
C ASP A 69 -17.58 -13.89 3.22
N THR A 70 -17.77 -12.58 2.95
CA THR A 70 -18.53 -12.09 1.79
C THR A 70 -17.83 -12.51 0.48
N PRO A 71 -18.54 -13.13 -0.49
CA PRO A 71 -18.01 -13.39 -1.82
C PRO A 71 -17.68 -12.07 -2.55
N VAL A 72 -16.46 -11.98 -3.08
CA VAL A 72 -15.96 -10.78 -3.74
C VAL A 72 -16.45 -10.71 -5.19
N THR A 73 -17.11 -9.62 -5.55
CA THR A 73 -17.58 -9.36 -6.92
C THR A 73 -16.59 -8.54 -7.74
N GLY A 74 -15.82 -7.69 -7.07
CA GLY A 74 -14.74 -6.86 -7.60
C GLY A 74 -13.98 -6.20 -6.48
N ILE A 75 -12.74 -5.80 -6.76
CA ILE A 75 -11.81 -5.19 -5.81
C ILE A 75 -11.51 -3.76 -6.24
N ALA A 76 -11.79 -2.80 -5.35
CA ALA A 76 -11.32 -1.43 -5.45
C ALA A 76 -10.07 -1.26 -4.59
N VAL A 77 -8.94 -0.87 -5.19
CA VAL A 77 -7.71 -0.52 -4.48
C VAL A 77 -7.59 0.99 -4.45
N THR A 78 -7.39 1.57 -3.28
CA THR A 78 -7.42 3.03 -3.12
C THR A 78 -6.46 3.51 -2.03
N MET A 79 -6.13 4.80 -2.06
CA MET A 79 -5.36 5.43 -0.99
C MET A 79 -6.23 5.62 0.26
N MET A 80 -7.41 6.20 0.12
CA MET A 80 -8.36 6.43 1.21
C MET A 80 -9.77 5.98 0.82
N ALA A 81 -10.45 5.25 1.71
CA ALA A 81 -11.85 4.85 1.54
C ALA A 81 -12.79 6.04 1.84
N THR A 82 -12.72 7.12 1.05
CA THR A 82 -13.63 8.27 1.16
C THR A 82 -15.01 7.91 0.65
N MET A 83 -16.05 8.69 0.98
CA MET A 83 -17.41 8.45 0.44
C MET A 83 -17.42 8.46 -1.09
N ASP A 84 -16.75 9.43 -1.74
CA ASP A 84 -16.62 9.45 -3.23
C ASP A 84 -15.98 8.16 -3.79
N VAL A 85 -14.98 7.61 -3.12
CA VAL A 85 -14.35 6.34 -3.52
C VAL A 85 -15.33 5.18 -3.34
N LEU A 86 -16.00 5.10 -2.21
CA LEU A 86 -16.95 4.04 -1.89
C LEU A 86 -18.14 4.04 -2.86
N GLU A 87 -18.69 5.20 -3.19
CA GLU A 87 -19.77 5.38 -4.16
C GLU A 87 -19.36 4.90 -5.57
N ARG A 88 -18.16 5.30 -6.02
CA ARG A 88 -17.62 4.85 -7.32
C ARG A 88 -17.34 3.34 -7.34
N ALA A 89 -16.79 2.78 -6.26
CA ALA A 89 -16.55 1.35 -6.13
C ALA A 89 -17.88 0.56 -6.17
N ALA A 90 -18.88 1.01 -5.41
CA ALA A 90 -20.21 0.39 -5.41
C ALA A 90 -20.87 0.45 -6.79
N ALA A 91 -20.82 1.61 -7.47
CA ALA A 91 -21.36 1.79 -8.82
C ALA A 91 -20.68 0.86 -9.85
N ASN A 92 -19.41 0.49 -9.64
CA ASN A 92 -18.67 -0.45 -10.49
C ASN A 92 -18.81 -1.92 -10.04
N GLY A 93 -19.66 -2.22 -9.06
CA GLY A 93 -19.89 -3.57 -8.55
C GLY A 93 -18.70 -4.14 -7.74
N GLN A 94 -17.83 -3.29 -7.23
CA GLN A 94 -16.69 -3.64 -6.39
C GLN A 94 -17.13 -3.62 -4.92
N ASN A 95 -17.14 -4.77 -4.28
CA ASN A 95 -17.57 -4.91 -2.91
C ASN A 95 -16.45 -5.20 -1.91
N LEU A 96 -15.20 -5.40 -2.37
CA LEU A 96 -14.02 -5.41 -1.52
C LEU A 96 -13.20 -4.14 -1.79
N VAL A 97 -13.02 -3.31 -0.77
CA VAL A 97 -12.16 -2.12 -0.82
C VAL A 97 -10.89 -2.40 -0.05
N ILE A 98 -9.74 -2.32 -0.74
CA ILE A 98 -8.41 -2.38 -0.15
C ILE A 98 -7.90 -0.95 -0.06
N THR A 99 -7.85 -0.41 1.16
CA THR A 99 -7.44 0.97 1.43
C THR A 99 -6.10 1.02 2.14
N HIS A 100 -5.30 2.04 1.85
CA HIS A 100 -4.04 2.25 2.54
C HIS A 100 -4.25 2.93 3.90
N GLU A 101 -4.99 4.02 3.89
CA GLU A 101 -5.25 4.83 5.07
C GLU A 101 -6.55 4.47 5.80
N PRO A 102 -6.74 4.98 7.05
CA PRO A 102 -7.90 4.67 7.86
C PRO A 102 -9.23 4.95 7.15
N THR A 103 -10.21 4.10 7.44
CA THR A 103 -11.58 4.26 6.96
C THR A 103 -12.36 5.27 7.80
N PHE A 104 -12.12 5.29 9.12
CA PHE A 104 -12.91 6.04 10.10
C PHE A 104 -12.10 7.11 10.85
N TYR A 105 -11.28 7.88 10.14
CA TYR A 105 -10.70 9.17 10.54
C TYR A 105 -9.65 9.14 11.67
N ASN A 106 -9.25 7.99 12.20
CA ASN A 106 -8.10 7.88 13.09
C ASN A 106 -7.25 6.66 12.75
N HIS A 107 -5.97 6.69 13.16
CA HIS A 107 -4.98 5.69 12.77
C HIS A 107 -5.38 4.24 13.06
N LEU A 108 -6.10 4.00 14.14
CA LEU A 108 -6.52 2.65 14.53
C LEU A 108 -7.91 2.27 14.02
N ASP A 109 -8.59 3.15 13.29
CA ASP A 109 -9.99 2.98 12.87
C ASP A 109 -10.96 2.73 14.04
N ARG A 110 -10.64 3.26 15.22
CA ARG A 110 -11.47 3.19 16.41
C ARG A 110 -12.33 4.44 16.52
N PRO A 111 -13.52 4.34 17.16
CA PRO A 111 -14.37 5.52 17.38
C PRO A 111 -13.81 6.47 18.47
N ASP A 112 -12.56 6.27 18.92
CA ASP A 112 -11.92 7.06 19.96
C ASP A 112 -11.94 8.56 19.59
N GLY A 113 -12.66 9.37 20.36
CA GLY A 113 -12.81 10.81 20.12
C GLY A 113 -13.94 11.20 19.16
N MET A 114 -14.66 10.25 18.58
CA MET A 114 -15.88 10.47 17.83
C MET A 114 -17.06 9.83 18.58
N ASP A 115 -18.13 10.59 18.77
CA ASP A 115 -19.38 10.07 19.31
C ASP A 115 -20.02 9.15 18.25
N GLU A 116 -20.51 7.98 18.68
CA GLU A 116 -21.30 7.09 17.81
C GLU A 116 -22.56 7.78 17.24
N SER A 117 -22.94 8.95 17.75
CA SER A 117 -24.00 9.79 17.22
C SER A 117 -23.55 10.67 16.05
N ASP A 118 -22.23 10.77 15.74
CA ASP A 118 -21.73 11.58 14.64
C ASP A 118 -22.37 11.18 13.29
N ALA A 119 -22.94 12.15 12.59
CA ALA A 119 -23.70 11.92 11.37
C ALA A 119 -22.80 11.43 10.22
N VAL A 120 -21.60 11.99 10.06
CA VAL A 120 -20.67 11.64 8.98
C VAL A 120 -20.19 10.20 9.14
N TRP A 121 -19.83 9.83 10.36
CA TRP A 121 -19.42 8.45 10.67
C TRP A 121 -20.56 7.46 10.43
N LYS A 122 -21.79 7.78 10.90
CA LYS A 122 -22.97 6.93 10.70
C LYS A 122 -23.34 6.74 9.23
N GLU A 123 -23.34 7.81 8.46
CA GLU A 123 -23.67 7.75 7.03
C GLU A 123 -22.68 6.86 6.27
N LYS A 124 -21.39 7.01 6.56
CA LYS A 124 -20.36 6.16 5.94
C LYS A 124 -20.53 4.69 6.30
N ARG A 125 -20.79 4.41 7.57
CA ARG A 125 -21.04 3.05 8.04
C ARG A 125 -22.28 2.44 7.42
N ALA A 126 -23.38 3.18 7.43
CA ALA A 126 -24.63 2.76 6.80
C ALA A 126 -24.48 2.50 5.30
N PHE A 127 -23.70 3.34 4.61
CA PHE A 127 -23.38 3.13 3.19
C PHE A 127 -22.69 1.78 2.97
N LEU A 128 -21.65 1.47 3.73
CA LEU A 128 -20.90 0.22 3.64
C LEU A 128 -21.81 -1.00 3.91
N GLU A 129 -22.65 -0.93 4.94
CA GLU A 129 -23.60 -1.98 5.30
C GLU A 129 -24.66 -2.19 4.22
N ASN A 130 -25.30 -1.12 3.73
CA ASN A 130 -26.36 -1.17 2.71
C ASN A 130 -25.86 -1.71 1.35
N HIS A 131 -24.57 -1.53 1.02
CA HIS A 131 -23.99 -2.04 -0.21
C HIS A 131 -23.24 -3.36 -0.02
N GLY A 132 -23.27 -3.96 1.17
CA GLY A 132 -22.57 -5.22 1.48
C GLY A 132 -21.07 -5.13 1.24
N MET A 133 -20.48 -3.95 1.46
CA MET A 133 -19.07 -3.72 1.20
C MET A 133 -18.20 -4.20 2.34
N VAL A 134 -17.05 -4.75 2.00
CA VAL A 134 -15.98 -5.12 2.92
C VAL A 134 -14.82 -4.17 2.71
N VAL A 135 -14.31 -3.58 3.80
CA VAL A 135 -13.12 -2.74 3.77
C VAL A 135 -12.00 -3.42 4.54
N TRP A 136 -10.85 -3.58 3.89
CA TRP A 136 -9.64 -4.10 4.49
C TRP A 136 -8.49 -3.10 4.30
N ARG A 137 -7.75 -2.81 5.38
CA ARG A 137 -6.61 -1.90 5.33
C ARG A 137 -5.34 -2.67 5.01
N PHE A 138 -4.50 -2.10 4.12
CA PHE A 138 -3.20 -2.66 3.72
C PHE A 138 -2.15 -1.57 3.73
N HIS A 139 -1.53 -1.37 4.88
CA HIS A 139 -0.60 -0.28 5.17
C HIS A 139 0.78 -0.81 5.61
N ASP A 140 0.83 -1.45 6.78
CA ASP A 140 2.10 -1.80 7.42
C ASP A 140 2.94 -2.76 6.58
N HIS A 141 2.33 -3.82 6.06
CA HIS A 141 3.05 -4.81 5.26
C HIS A 141 3.32 -4.33 3.85
N TRP A 142 2.52 -3.41 3.30
CA TRP A 142 2.77 -2.79 2.02
C TRP A 142 4.00 -1.88 2.05
N HIS A 143 4.21 -1.13 3.15
CA HIS A 143 5.44 -0.38 3.41
C HIS A 143 6.66 -1.26 3.73
N ARG A 144 6.46 -2.36 4.43
CA ARG A 144 7.58 -3.19 4.93
C ARG A 144 8.12 -4.18 3.92
N ARG A 145 7.36 -4.51 2.88
CA ARG A 145 7.87 -5.37 1.80
C ARG A 145 9.10 -4.73 1.13
N LYS A 146 9.85 -5.55 0.39
CA LYS A 146 11.04 -5.08 -0.35
C LYS A 146 10.85 -5.30 -1.85
N PRO A 147 10.88 -4.24 -2.67
CA PRO A 147 10.88 -2.82 -2.27
C PRO A 147 9.58 -2.40 -1.58
N ASP A 148 9.63 -1.31 -0.78
CA ASP A 148 8.42 -0.67 -0.23
C ASP A 148 7.43 -0.38 -1.36
N GLY A 149 6.19 -0.85 -1.20
CA GLY A 149 5.20 -0.77 -2.27
C GLY A 149 4.73 0.66 -2.57
N ILE A 150 4.64 1.51 -1.53
CA ILE A 150 4.32 2.92 -1.70
C ILE A 150 5.47 3.62 -2.42
N LEU A 151 6.69 3.48 -1.92
CA LEU A 151 7.86 4.11 -2.54
C LEU A 151 8.06 3.68 -3.99
N ALA A 152 7.92 2.38 -4.28
CA ALA A 152 8.09 1.86 -5.64
C ALA A 152 7.11 2.50 -6.64
N GLY A 153 5.82 2.57 -6.28
CA GLY A 153 4.81 3.23 -7.11
C GLY A 153 5.05 4.72 -7.27
N MET A 154 5.47 5.40 -6.20
CA MET A 154 5.78 6.83 -6.23
C MET A 154 7.01 7.15 -7.09
N VAL A 155 8.08 6.39 -6.95
CA VAL A 155 9.30 6.52 -7.76
C VAL A 155 8.98 6.32 -9.24
N HIS A 156 8.15 5.33 -9.56
CA HIS A 156 7.67 5.09 -10.92
C HIS A 156 6.84 6.26 -11.46
N ALA A 157 5.87 6.75 -10.72
CA ALA A 157 5.04 7.89 -11.13
C ALA A 157 5.85 9.17 -11.36
N MET A 158 6.89 9.39 -10.56
CA MET A 158 7.82 10.51 -10.73
C MET A 158 8.87 10.28 -11.83
N GLY A 159 9.09 9.02 -12.27
CA GLY A 159 10.16 8.65 -13.20
C GLY A 159 11.55 8.90 -12.60
N TRP A 160 11.70 8.57 -11.30
CA TRP A 160 12.91 8.81 -10.52
C TRP A 160 13.77 7.57 -10.29
N GLU A 161 13.47 6.42 -10.91
CA GLU A 161 14.13 5.14 -10.68
C GLU A 161 15.67 5.24 -10.82
N LYS A 162 16.14 5.93 -11.87
CA LYS A 162 17.57 6.09 -12.13
C LYS A 162 18.31 7.06 -11.21
N TYR A 163 17.59 7.77 -10.38
CA TYR A 163 18.15 8.76 -9.44
C TYR A 163 18.18 8.25 -8.00
N GLN A 164 17.52 7.13 -7.74
CA GLN A 164 17.40 6.51 -6.41
C GLN A 164 18.76 5.97 -5.97
N GLN A 165 19.12 6.18 -4.70
CA GLN A 165 20.36 5.65 -4.13
C GLN A 165 20.15 4.19 -3.69
N GLU A 166 21.14 3.33 -3.95
CA GLU A 166 21.06 1.90 -3.61
C GLU A 166 21.02 1.66 -2.09
N GLU A 167 21.83 2.40 -1.34
CA GLU A 167 21.96 2.24 0.12
C GLU A 167 20.73 2.74 0.89
N ASN A 168 20.10 3.79 0.37
CA ASN A 168 18.87 4.36 0.94
C ASN A 168 17.90 4.74 -0.17
N PRO A 169 16.88 3.93 -0.43
CA PRO A 169 15.94 4.13 -1.53
C PRO A 169 15.04 5.38 -1.38
N TYR A 170 15.05 6.04 -0.23
CA TYR A 170 14.35 7.31 0.01
C TYR A 170 15.20 8.54 -0.34
N LEU A 171 16.47 8.35 -0.74
CA LEU A 171 17.37 9.42 -1.16
C LEU A 171 17.59 9.38 -2.68
N PHE A 172 17.66 10.56 -3.28
CA PHE A 172 17.78 10.73 -4.72
C PHE A 172 18.88 11.74 -5.04
N THR A 173 19.73 11.40 -6.03
CA THR A 173 20.71 12.32 -6.62
C THR A 173 20.29 12.63 -8.05
N MET A 174 19.91 13.87 -8.30
CA MET A 174 19.31 14.31 -9.56
C MET A 174 20.21 15.32 -10.29
N PRO A 175 20.03 15.50 -11.62
CA PRO A 175 20.61 16.64 -12.31
C PRO A 175 20.19 17.96 -11.67
N GLU A 176 21.13 18.90 -11.58
CA GLU A 176 20.87 20.22 -10.97
C GLU A 176 19.66 20.93 -11.58
N ARG A 177 18.82 21.47 -10.73
CA ARG A 177 17.68 22.33 -11.08
C ARG A 177 17.39 23.30 -9.95
N THR A 178 16.56 24.31 -10.19
CA THR A 178 16.13 25.18 -9.10
C THR A 178 15.04 24.51 -8.27
N LEU A 179 14.91 24.90 -7.00
CA LEU A 179 13.84 24.44 -6.10
C LEU A 179 12.46 24.67 -6.71
N ALA A 180 12.24 25.83 -7.33
CA ALA A 180 10.99 26.16 -8.00
C ALA A 180 10.65 25.18 -9.15
N VAL A 181 11.66 24.79 -9.95
CA VAL A 181 11.48 23.82 -11.03
C VAL A 181 11.17 22.44 -10.48
N LEU A 182 11.89 21.99 -9.43
CA LEU A 182 11.62 20.72 -8.77
C LEU A 182 10.19 20.66 -8.22
N ALA A 183 9.75 21.68 -7.49
CA ALA A 183 8.40 21.75 -6.93
C ALA A 183 7.32 21.69 -8.02
N ALA A 184 7.51 22.43 -9.12
CA ALA A 184 6.57 22.41 -10.24
C ALA A 184 6.53 21.05 -10.97
N GLU A 185 7.67 20.39 -11.15
CA GLU A 185 7.72 19.04 -11.73
C GLU A 185 6.97 18.02 -10.87
N VAL A 186 7.20 18.02 -9.55
CA VAL A 186 6.54 17.14 -8.61
C VAL A 186 5.03 17.38 -8.60
N ALA A 187 4.61 18.65 -8.49
CA ALA A 187 3.20 19.03 -8.55
C ALA A 187 2.50 18.48 -9.80
N LYS A 188 3.12 18.68 -10.97
CA LYS A 188 2.59 18.21 -12.25
C LYS A 188 2.51 16.69 -12.33
N LYS A 189 3.58 15.98 -11.96
CA LYS A 189 3.66 14.51 -12.08
C LYS A 189 2.70 13.78 -11.15
N LEU A 190 2.48 14.33 -9.97
CA LEU A 190 1.61 13.74 -8.96
C LEU A 190 0.18 14.31 -8.98
N GLY A 191 -0.10 15.25 -9.89
CA GLY A 191 -1.41 15.87 -9.97
C GLY A 191 -1.83 16.60 -8.68
N SER A 192 -0.83 17.13 -7.93
CA SER A 192 -1.09 17.86 -6.69
C SER A 192 -1.38 19.34 -6.99
N PRO A 193 -2.62 19.80 -6.78
CA PRO A 193 -2.98 21.20 -7.05
C PRO A 193 -2.42 22.17 -6.00
N VAL A 194 -2.10 21.65 -4.81
CA VAL A 194 -1.64 22.45 -3.67
C VAL A 194 -0.28 21.93 -3.21
N VAL A 195 0.77 22.66 -3.60
CA VAL A 195 2.14 22.38 -3.14
C VAL A 195 2.66 23.59 -2.39
N ARG A 196 3.14 23.38 -1.17
CA ARG A 196 3.72 24.44 -0.33
C ARG A 196 5.23 24.21 -0.22
N VAL A 197 6.00 25.28 -0.25
CA VAL A 197 7.48 25.21 -0.27
C VAL A 197 8.07 26.17 0.75
N VAL A 198 9.01 25.69 1.54
CA VAL A 198 9.91 26.50 2.36
C VAL A 198 11.30 26.42 1.74
N GLY A 199 11.93 27.57 1.51
CA GLY A 199 13.25 27.68 0.88
C GLY A 199 13.30 28.71 -0.24
N GLU A 200 14.50 29.03 -0.70
CA GLU A 200 14.72 30.01 -1.76
C GLU A 200 14.35 29.43 -3.14
N ARG A 201 13.50 30.10 -3.89
CA ARG A 201 13.01 29.65 -5.20
C ARG A 201 14.13 29.32 -6.20
N GLY A 202 15.21 30.12 -6.16
CA GLY A 202 16.38 30.00 -7.03
C GLY A 202 17.44 29.01 -6.56
N MET A 203 17.31 28.44 -5.37
CA MET A 203 18.28 27.52 -4.79
C MET A 203 18.50 26.34 -5.74
N LYS A 204 19.76 26.09 -6.12
CA LYS A 204 20.16 24.94 -6.93
C LYS A 204 20.18 23.68 -6.08
N VAL A 205 19.51 22.64 -6.52
CA VAL A 205 19.32 21.41 -5.78
C VAL A 205 19.61 20.17 -6.63
N THR A 206 20.22 19.19 -6.00
CA THR A 206 20.58 17.89 -6.60
C THR A 206 20.24 16.71 -5.69
N ARG A 207 20.13 16.92 -4.37
CA ARG A 207 20.01 15.87 -3.35
C ARG A 207 18.71 16.00 -2.59
N ILE A 208 17.84 15.04 -2.81
CA ILE A 208 16.45 15.06 -2.33
C ILE A 208 16.23 13.84 -1.43
N ALA A 209 15.60 14.06 -0.28
CA ALA A 209 14.99 13.01 0.52
C ALA A 209 13.48 13.01 0.27
N PHE A 210 12.87 11.84 0.14
CA PHE A 210 11.43 11.68 0.01
C PHE A 210 10.87 10.96 1.23
N SER A 211 9.90 11.57 1.88
CA SER A 211 9.19 11.05 3.04
C SER A 211 7.68 11.09 2.77
N PRO A 212 7.10 10.05 2.15
CA PRO A 212 5.68 10.00 1.84
C PRO A 212 4.81 9.93 3.09
N GLY A 213 3.53 10.25 2.96
CA GLY A 213 2.53 10.19 4.00
C GLY A 213 2.76 11.18 5.13
N SER A 214 2.59 10.72 6.36
CA SER A 214 2.77 11.47 7.62
C SER A 214 3.86 10.82 8.47
N ALA A 215 5.13 11.02 8.10
CA ALA A 215 6.26 10.36 8.75
C ALA A 215 6.58 10.91 10.16
N GLY A 216 6.18 12.15 10.41
CA GLY A 216 6.32 12.84 11.69
C GLY A 216 7.67 13.52 11.91
N PHE A 217 7.66 14.49 12.81
CA PHE A 217 8.74 15.44 13.07
C PHE A 217 10.14 14.82 13.18
N VAL A 218 10.29 13.78 13.99
CA VAL A 218 11.61 13.19 14.25
C VAL A 218 12.26 12.61 12.98
N ARG A 219 11.49 11.93 12.13
CA ARG A 219 12.01 11.39 10.86
C ARG A 219 12.31 12.48 9.85
N GLU A 220 11.45 13.46 9.78
CA GLU A 220 11.54 14.57 8.83
C GLU A 220 12.72 15.48 9.15
N THR A 221 12.90 15.87 10.42
CA THR A 221 14.04 16.69 10.83
C THR A 221 15.35 15.92 10.72
N HIS A 222 15.37 14.62 11.08
CA HIS A 222 16.56 13.80 10.88
C HIS A 222 17.00 13.76 9.40
N ALA A 223 16.04 13.68 8.46
CA ALA A 223 16.35 13.76 7.04
C ALA A 223 16.90 15.15 6.64
N LEU A 224 16.37 16.23 7.20
CA LEU A 224 16.86 17.59 6.95
C LEU A 224 18.24 17.86 7.57
N GLU A 225 18.59 17.22 8.68
CA GLU A 225 19.92 17.32 9.31
C GLU A 225 21.03 16.72 8.45
N MET A 226 20.73 15.72 7.61
CA MET A 226 21.74 15.02 6.83
C MET A 226 22.45 15.98 5.86
N ASP A 227 23.78 15.99 5.85
CA ASP A 227 24.60 16.84 4.97
C ASP A 227 24.37 16.56 3.47
N ASN A 228 23.99 15.33 3.14
CA ASN A 228 23.72 14.90 1.78
C ASN A 228 22.25 15.11 1.36
N VAL A 229 21.45 15.86 2.10
CA VAL A 229 20.07 16.24 1.77
C VAL A 229 19.96 17.76 1.68
N GLU A 230 19.47 18.26 0.57
CA GLU A 230 19.19 19.68 0.32
C GLU A 230 17.69 19.97 0.39
N VAL A 231 16.87 19.03 -0.08
CA VAL A 231 15.41 19.16 -0.12
C VAL A 231 14.78 17.94 0.53
N LEU A 232 13.87 18.18 1.44
CA LEU A 232 12.95 17.18 1.94
C LEU A 232 11.60 17.33 1.24
N LEU A 233 11.16 16.29 0.54
CA LEU A 233 9.84 16.18 -0.06
C LEU A 233 8.97 15.34 0.87
N VAL A 234 7.88 15.90 1.40
CA VAL A 234 6.98 15.22 2.34
C VAL A 234 5.54 15.18 1.85
N GLY A 235 4.78 14.21 2.34
CA GLY A 235 3.34 14.20 2.17
C GLY A 235 2.66 15.31 2.97
N GLU A 236 2.57 15.12 4.26
CA GLU A 236 2.05 16.12 5.19
C GLU A 236 2.92 16.23 6.43
N THR A 237 2.93 17.40 7.03
CA THR A 237 3.65 17.68 8.27
C THR A 237 2.96 18.79 9.05
N ARG A 238 3.25 18.88 10.36
CA ARG A 238 2.73 19.94 11.21
C ARG A 238 3.53 21.24 11.00
N GLU A 239 2.80 22.34 10.84
CA GLU A 239 3.40 23.64 10.54
C GLU A 239 4.33 24.12 11.67
N TRP A 240 3.95 23.94 12.93
CA TRP A 240 4.76 24.34 14.08
C TRP A 240 5.94 23.39 14.41
N GLU A 241 6.15 22.33 13.64
CA GLU A 241 7.24 21.38 13.78
C GLU A 241 8.22 21.51 12.59
N THR A 242 8.10 20.62 11.59
CA THR A 242 9.05 20.53 10.47
C THR A 242 9.07 21.78 9.59
N VAL A 243 7.94 22.47 9.43
CA VAL A 243 7.89 23.69 8.61
C VAL A 243 8.70 24.80 9.27
N GLU A 244 8.52 25.03 10.58
CA GLU A 244 9.30 26.03 11.34
C GLU A 244 10.80 25.64 11.37
N TYR A 245 11.12 24.36 11.61
CA TYR A 245 12.50 23.88 11.56
C TYR A 245 13.16 24.18 10.20
N ALA A 246 12.45 23.92 9.10
CA ALA A 246 12.95 24.23 7.77
C ALA A 246 13.10 25.73 7.52
N ALA A 247 12.16 26.55 8.02
CA ALA A 247 12.23 28.01 7.94
C ALA A 247 13.42 28.58 8.72
N ASP A 248 13.68 28.08 9.92
CA ASP A 248 14.85 28.43 10.71
C ASP A 248 16.15 28.05 10.00
N ALA A 249 16.23 26.84 9.43
CA ALA A 249 17.40 26.43 8.66
C ALA A 249 17.66 27.35 7.44
N VAL A 250 16.63 27.86 6.77
CA VAL A 250 16.77 28.85 5.71
C VAL A 250 17.27 30.20 6.26
N SER A 251 16.74 30.62 7.40
CA SER A 251 17.15 31.88 8.06
C SER A 251 18.61 31.84 8.54
N GLU A 252 19.10 30.67 8.86
CA GLU A 252 20.50 30.40 9.21
C GLU A 252 21.41 30.23 7.97
N GLU A 253 20.93 30.58 6.78
CA GLU A 253 21.64 30.44 5.49
C GLU A 253 22.06 28.99 5.16
N ARG A 254 21.42 28.00 5.77
CA ARG A 254 21.62 26.60 5.43
C ARG A 254 20.95 26.29 4.09
N ARG A 255 21.63 25.46 3.29
CA ARG A 255 21.10 25.03 1.98
C ARG A 255 20.06 23.92 2.18
N LYS A 256 18.94 24.26 2.80
CA LYS A 256 17.83 23.36 3.10
C LYS A 256 16.52 23.90 2.51
N ALA A 257 15.62 22.98 2.14
CA ALA A 257 14.28 23.31 1.69
C ALA A 257 13.31 22.19 2.04
N LEU A 258 12.03 22.55 2.15
CA LEU A 258 10.93 21.62 2.37
C LEU A 258 9.89 21.80 1.28
N ILE A 259 9.41 20.71 0.69
CA ILE A 259 8.27 20.69 -0.24
C ILE A 259 7.18 19.80 0.37
N VAL A 260 6.00 20.36 0.61
CA VAL A 260 4.82 19.64 1.15
C VAL A 260 3.81 19.48 0.03
N ILE A 261 3.52 18.23 -0.35
CA ILE A 261 2.70 17.88 -1.53
C ILE A 261 1.31 17.36 -1.19
N GLY A 262 1.04 17.08 0.07
CA GLY A 262 -0.19 16.47 0.55
C GLY A 262 -0.07 14.95 0.70
N HIS A 263 -0.82 14.38 1.65
CA HIS A 263 -0.76 12.96 2.00
C HIS A 263 -1.12 12.09 0.79
N VAL A 264 -2.32 12.27 0.23
CA VAL A 264 -2.80 11.47 -0.92
C VAL A 264 -1.85 11.54 -2.11
N PRO A 265 -1.39 12.69 -2.60
CA PRO A 265 -0.45 12.74 -3.72
C PRO A 265 0.88 12.06 -3.43
N SER A 266 1.29 12.00 -2.17
CA SER A 266 2.58 11.40 -1.79
C SER A 266 2.59 9.88 -1.75
N GLU A 267 1.43 9.21 -1.83
CA GLU A 267 1.33 7.75 -1.66
C GLU A 267 0.40 7.06 -2.67
N GLN A 268 -0.50 7.80 -3.30
CA GLN A 268 -1.55 7.26 -4.15
C GLN A 268 -1.04 6.36 -5.28
N ALA A 269 0.07 6.70 -5.91
CA ALA A 269 0.67 5.89 -6.97
C ALA A 269 1.21 4.54 -6.43
N GLY A 270 1.54 4.47 -5.15
CA GLY A 270 1.88 3.21 -4.48
C GLY A 270 0.67 2.27 -4.37
N MET A 271 -0.53 2.80 -4.26
CA MET A 271 -1.74 1.98 -4.27
C MET A 271 -2.18 1.58 -5.69
N GLU A 272 -1.85 2.37 -6.70
CA GLU A 272 -1.96 1.92 -8.09
C GLU A 272 -1.01 0.76 -8.38
N GLU A 273 0.22 0.80 -7.84
CA GLU A 273 1.17 -0.32 -7.87
C GLU A 273 0.60 -1.55 -7.13
N CYS A 274 -0.06 -1.36 -6.00
CA CYS A 274 -0.74 -2.44 -5.27
C CYS A 274 -1.80 -3.11 -6.16
N ALA A 275 -2.60 -2.35 -6.89
CA ALA A 275 -3.58 -2.91 -7.81
C ALA A 275 -2.92 -3.72 -8.95
N ARG A 276 -1.78 -3.26 -9.48
CA ARG A 276 -1.00 -4.01 -10.48
C ARG A 276 -0.44 -5.31 -9.89
N TRP A 277 0.12 -5.23 -8.70
CA TRP A 277 0.68 -6.37 -7.98
C TRP A 277 -0.38 -7.43 -7.65
N LEU A 278 -1.56 -7.04 -7.17
CA LEU A 278 -2.67 -7.95 -6.89
C LEU A 278 -3.12 -8.73 -8.13
N LYS A 279 -3.13 -8.09 -9.29
CA LYS A 279 -3.48 -8.74 -10.57
C LYS A 279 -2.54 -9.87 -10.97
N MET A 280 -1.36 -10.00 -10.34
CA MET A 280 -0.43 -11.09 -10.65
C MET A 280 -0.91 -12.43 -10.11
N PHE A 281 -1.68 -12.47 -9.02
CA PHE A 281 -2.08 -13.70 -8.34
C PHE A 281 -3.60 -13.80 -8.04
N VAL A 282 -4.34 -12.72 -7.97
CA VAL A 282 -5.81 -12.73 -7.86
C VAL A 282 -6.40 -12.59 -9.26
N LYS A 283 -6.92 -13.70 -9.82
CA LYS A 283 -7.38 -13.78 -11.22
C LYS A 283 -8.90 -13.85 -11.38
N ASP A 284 -9.62 -14.24 -10.35
CA ASP A 284 -11.02 -14.64 -10.44
C ASP A 284 -12.02 -13.48 -10.30
N VAL A 285 -11.51 -12.27 -10.02
CA VAL A 285 -12.33 -11.07 -9.83
C VAL A 285 -11.66 -9.85 -10.47
N PRO A 286 -12.42 -8.88 -11.00
CA PRO A 286 -11.86 -7.63 -11.52
C PRO A 286 -11.20 -6.82 -10.38
N ILE A 287 -10.05 -6.23 -10.66
CA ILE A 287 -9.30 -5.38 -9.73
C ILE A 287 -9.03 -4.05 -10.40
N GLU A 288 -9.40 -2.96 -9.76
CA GLU A 288 -9.16 -1.62 -10.28
C GLU A 288 -8.58 -0.71 -9.20
N PHE A 289 -7.69 0.17 -9.61
CA PHE A 289 -7.28 1.29 -8.80
C PHE A 289 -8.35 2.40 -8.90
N VAL A 290 -8.89 2.79 -7.75
CA VAL A 290 -9.88 3.87 -7.65
C VAL A 290 -9.20 5.05 -6.97
N PRO A 291 -8.80 6.10 -7.72
CA PRO A 291 -8.04 7.19 -7.17
C PRO A 291 -8.85 8.00 -6.16
N THR A 292 -8.20 8.39 -5.06
CA THR A 292 -8.76 9.33 -4.09
C THR A 292 -8.60 10.75 -4.62
N LYS A 293 -9.70 11.49 -4.70
CA LYS A 293 -9.67 12.90 -5.10
C LYS A 293 -9.05 13.78 -4.01
N GLN A 294 -8.29 14.78 -4.42
CA GLN A 294 -7.83 15.82 -3.51
C GLN A 294 -9.01 16.71 -3.10
N PRO A 295 -9.26 16.88 -1.78
CA PRO A 295 -10.37 17.72 -1.33
C PRO A 295 -10.03 19.23 -1.34
N PHE A 296 -8.75 19.58 -1.49
CA PHE A 296 -8.29 20.96 -1.41
C PHE A 296 -8.40 21.68 -2.75
N TRP A 297 -8.80 22.92 -2.70
CA TRP A 297 -8.72 23.90 -3.78
C TRP A 297 -8.01 25.16 -3.28
N THR A 298 -7.48 25.98 -4.17
CA THR A 298 -6.82 27.23 -3.79
C THR A 298 -7.72 28.44 -4.10
N VAL A 299 -7.53 29.52 -3.36
CA VAL A 299 -8.28 30.77 -3.61
C VAL A 299 -8.04 31.29 -5.02
N ALA A 300 -6.87 30.99 -5.61
CA ALA A 300 -6.56 31.34 -6.99
C ALA A 300 -7.42 30.61 -8.04
N ASP A 301 -7.94 29.42 -7.68
CA ASP A 301 -8.80 28.61 -8.57
C ASP A 301 -10.25 29.12 -8.59
N GLY A 302 -10.62 30.03 -7.70
CA GLY A 302 -11.98 30.56 -7.51
C GLY A 302 -12.32 31.83 -8.26
N GLY A 303 -11.50 32.23 -9.21
CA GLY A 303 -11.70 33.44 -10.01
C GLY A 303 -12.44 33.17 -11.33
N ASN A 304 -13.69 32.70 -11.27
CA ASN A 304 -14.68 32.84 -12.37
C ASN A 304 -16.10 32.92 -11.80
#